data_5bd51e4748759fb9096a5a4165bf61de
#
_entry.id   5bd51e4748759fb9096a5a4165bf61de
#
_cell.length_a   1.000
_cell.length_b   1.000
_cell.length_c   1.000
_cell.angle_alpha   90.00
_cell.angle_beta   90.00
_cell.angle_gamma   90.00
#
_symmetry.space_group_name_H-M   'P 1'
#
loop_
_entity.id
_entity.type
_entity.pdbx_description
1 polymer ?
#
loop_
_entity_poly.entity_id
_entity_poly.type
_entity_poly.pdbx_seq_one_letter_code
_entity_poly.pdbx_strand_id
1 'polypeptide(L)'
;ADTLDYVALGDSYSAGSGVLPLDAGAPLLCLRSSLNYPHLLARQTGAQLKDVTCGAAQTKHFTSSQYPGVAPQLDALSRDTDLVTLTIGGNDNNTFIGAIVACGTAGVATGGNGNPCEKLYGDKFTKDIDAKTYPALKESLRAVKNKAPDARVGILGYPWIVPAEADRSCFAKMPVAEGDVPYLRKLQAHLNGAIERAAKETGTTYVDLSRASEGHDACRPAGTRWIEPVLFGTNFVPVHPNALGEAKMAEQAKEALGLG
;
A
#
# COMPACT_ATOMS: atom_id res chain seq x y z
N ALA A 1 -30.11 10.93 3.19
CA ALA A 1 -29.04 10.17 3.85
C ALA A 1 -27.96 11.14 4.29
N ASP A 2 -27.47 11.01 5.53
CA ASP A 2 -26.44 11.87 6.06
C ASP A 2 -25.12 11.64 5.31
N THR A 3 -24.36 12.72 5.06
CA THR A 3 -23.04 12.67 4.44
C THR A 3 -22.07 11.96 5.37
N LEU A 4 -21.29 11.00 4.84
CA LEU A 4 -20.28 10.31 5.63
C LEU A 4 -19.08 11.21 5.88
N ASP A 5 -18.62 11.28 7.12
CA ASP A 5 -17.34 11.85 7.49
C ASP A 5 -16.26 10.77 7.28
N TYR A 6 -15.46 10.95 6.25
CA TYR A 6 -14.48 9.98 5.81
C TYR A 6 -13.06 10.48 6.06
N VAL A 7 -12.25 9.69 6.75
CA VAL A 7 -10.83 9.96 6.97
C VAL A 7 -10.00 8.90 6.28
N ALA A 8 -9.07 9.34 5.44
CA ALA A 8 -8.10 8.46 4.79
C ALA A 8 -6.74 8.60 5.47
N LEU A 9 -6.23 7.47 5.94
CA LEU A 9 -4.90 7.33 6.52
C LEU A 9 -4.02 6.50 5.58
N GLY A 10 -2.72 6.50 5.83
CA GLY A 10 -1.85 5.53 5.21
C GLY A 10 -0.63 6.11 4.53
N ASP A 11 0.01 5.23 3.75
CA ASP A 11 1.27 5.45 3.05
C ASP A 11 1.08 5.90 1.59
N SER A 12 2.13 5.73 0.79
CA SER A 12 2.15 6.15 -0.62
C SER A 12 1.12 5.44 -1.50
N TYR A 13 0.68 4.23 -1.14
CA TYR A 13 -0.35 3.53 -1.91
C TYR A 13 -1.73 4.13 -1.66
N SER A 14 -1.99 4.63 -0.46
CA SER A 14 -3.20 5.42 -0.16
C SER A 14 -3.10 6.85 -0.68
N ALA A 15 -1.90 7.44 -0.61
CA ALA A 15 -1.68 8.79 -1.12
C ALA A 15 -1.72 8.86 -2.66
N GLY A 16 -1.55 7.75 -3.35
CA GLY A 16 -1.47 7.73 -4.81
C GLY A 16 -0.19 8.39 -5.32
N SER A 17 0.91 8.25 -4.57
CA SER A 17 2.18 8.91 -4.89
C SER A 17 2.66 8.54 -6.29
N GLY A 18 2.92 9.56 -7.10
CA GLY A 18 3.34 9.39 -8.50
C GLY A 18 2.24 9.68 -9.51
N VAL A 19 0.98 9.70 -9.11
CA VAL A 19 -0.15 10.03 -9.99
C VAL A 19 -0.39 11.55 -9.93
N LEU A 20 -0.36 12.20 -11.08
CA LEU A 20 -0.64 13.64 -11.20
C LEU A 20 -2.12 13.88 -11.52
N PRO A 21 -2.69 15.02 -11.12
CA PRO A 21 -2.06 16.12 -10.39
C PRO A 21 -1.96 15.84 -8.89
N LEU A 22 -0.99 16.48 -8.24
CA LEU A 22 -0.89 16.46 -6.78
C LEU A 22 -2.03 17.26 -6.16
N ASP A 23 -2.41 16.90 -4.93
CA ASP A 23 -3.34 17.64 -4.12
C ASP A 23 -2.65 18.95 -3.65
N ALA A 24 -3.10 20.09 -4.17
CA ALA A 24 -2.48 21.37 -3.91
C ALA A 24 -2.55 21.79 -2.43
N GLY A 25 -3.53 21.28 -1.69
CA GLY A 25 -3.69 21.56 -0.25
C GLY A 25 -2.85 20.69 0.66
N ALA A 26 -2.17 19.66 0.12
CA ALA A 26 -1.39 18.73 0.90
C ALA A 26 0.07 19.15 1.06
N PRO A 27 0.75 18.72 2.16
CA PRO A 27 2.19 18.90 2.28
C PRO A 27 2.91 18.26 1.07
N LEU A 28 3.80 19.00 0.44
CA LEU A 28 4.48 18.56 -0.78
C LEU A 28 5.22 17.20 -0.58
N LEU A 29 5.87 17.04 0.57
CA LEU A 29 6.63 15.82 0.87
C LEU A 29 5.76 14.57 0.98
N CYS A 30 4.45 14.73 1.19
CA CYS A 30 3.54 13.58 1.24
C CYS A 30 3.22 13.01 -0.14
N LEU A 31 3.52 13.73 -1.23
CA LEU A 31 3.26 13.30 -2.60
C LEU A 31 1.82 12.76 -2.78
N ARG A 32 0.87 13.48 -2.21
CA ARG A 32 -0.54 13.08 -2.25
C ARG A 32 -1.17 13.49 -3.57
N SER A 33 -1.74 12.52 -4.28
CA SER A 33 -2.44 12.74 -5.53
C SER A 33 -3.88 13.18 -5.27
N SER A 34 -4.40 14.07 -6.09
CA SER A 34 -5.83 14.39 -6.11
C SER A 34 -6.67 13.28 -6.77
N LEU A 35 -6.02 12.29 -7.37
CA LEU A 35 -6.64 11.11 -8.00
C LEU A 35 -6.36 9.82 -7.24
N ASN A 36 -5.98 9.90 -5.99
CA ASN A 36 -5.79 8.72 -5.16
C ASN A 36 -7.14 8.02 -4.88
N TYR A 37 -7.11 6.76 -4.42
CA TYR A 37 -8.34 6.02 -4.20
C TYR A 37 -9.27 6.69 -3.18
N PRO A 38 -8.77 7.36 -2.10
CA PRO A 38 -9.66 8.05 -1.18
C PRO A 38 -10.46 9.17 -1.83
N HIS A 39 -9.84 9.97 -2.69
CA HIS A 39 -10.52 11.04 -3.42
C HIS A 39 -11.59 10.48 -4.37
N LEU A 40 -11.25 9.39 -5.07
CA LEU A 40 -12.20 8.72 -5.98
C LEU A 40 -13.38 8.14 -5.21
N LEU A 41 -13.11 7.47 -4.10
CA LEU A 41 -14.14 6.88 -3.24
C LEU A 41 -15.07 7.96 -2.66
N ALA A 42 -14.51 9.08 -2.22
CA ALA A 42 -15.29 10.21 -1.71
C ALA A 42 -16.23 10.78 -2.78
N ARG A 43 -15.74 10.95 -4.01
CA ARG A 43 -16.59 11.42 -5.12
C ARG A 43 -17.72 10.46 -5.43
N GLN A 44 -17.43 9.15 -5.44
CA GLN A 44 -18.42 8.12 -5.76
C GLN A 44 -19.49 7.97 -4.70
N THR A 45 -19.19 8.26 -3.44
CA THR A 45 -20.09 8.08 -2.31
C THR A 45 -20.69 9.39 -1.81
N GLY A 46 -20.21 10.53 -2.27
CA GLY A 46 -20.60 11.84 -1.72
C GLY A 46 -20.04 12.10 -0.33
N ALA A 47 -19.08 11.31 0.14
CA ALA A 47 -18.49 11.48 1.47
C ALA A 47 -17.66 12.77 1.56
N GLN A 48 -17.59 13.31 2.77
CA GLN A 48 -16.74 14.44 3.09
C GLN A 48 -15.38 13.92 3.55
N LEU A 49 -14.37 14.10 2.69
CA LEU A 49 -13.05 13.51 2.88
C LEU A 49 -12.10 14.43 3.65
N LYS A 50 -11.47 13.86 4.67
CA LYS A 50 -10.26 14.40 5.28
C LYS A 50 -9.13 13.44 4.98
N ASP A 51 -8.24 13.81 4.05
CA ASP A 51 -7.16 12.96 3.57
C ASP A 51 -5.84 13.36 4.25
N VAL A 52 -5.28 12.46 5.06
CA VAL A 52 -3.99 12.66 5.72
C VAL A 52 -2.96 11.61 5.30
N THR A 53 -3.22 10.94 4.18
CA THR A 53 -2.27 9.99 3.60
C THR A 53 -0.96 10.69 3.24
N CYS A 54 0.14 9.98 3.42
CA CYS A 54 1.46 10.56 3.19
C CYS A 54 2.43 9.48 2.67
N GLY A 55 3.09 9.78 1.57
CA GLY A 55 4.10 8.87 1.00
C GLY A 55 5.16 8.52 2.03
N ALA A 56 5.61 7.26 2.02
CA ALA A 56 6.61 6.68 2.92
C ALA A 56 6.16 6.54 4.39
N ALA A 57 4.89 6.76 4.71
CA ALA A 57 4.41 6.61 6.08
C ALA A 57 4.62 5.19 6.60
N GLN A 58 4.98 5.10 7.87
CA GLN A 58 5.05 3.87 8.65
C GLN A 58 4.00 3.92 9.76
N THR A 59 3.74 2.79 10.41
CA THR A 59 2.81 2.74 11.55
C THR A 59 3.15 3.76 12.63
N LYS A 60 4.45 4.02 12.88
CA LYS A 60 4.89 5.02 13.86
C LYS A 60 4.38 6.44 13.57
N HIS A 61 4.07 6.75 12.31
CA HIS A 61 3.56 8.07 11.90
C HIS A 61 2.06 8.26 12.18
N PHE A 62 1.42 7.24 12.72
CA PHE A 62 0.07 7.39 13.26
C PHE A 62 0.08 8.16 14.58
N THR A 63 1.16 8.04 15.36
CA THR A 63 1.31 8.70 16.67
C THR A 63 2.43 9.73 16.74
N SER A 64 3.19 9.90 15.67
CA SER A 64 4.28 10.89 15.59
C SER A 64 4.25 11.62 14.27
N SER A 65 4.84 12.82 14.25
CA SER A 65 4.96 13.63 13.04
C SER A 65 5.96 13.00 12.07
N GLN A 66 5.55 12.81 10.82
CA GLN A 66 6.44 12.27 9.78
C GLN A 66 7.41 13.33 9.26
N TYR A 67 6.93 14.55 9.10
CA TYR A 67 7.69 15.71 8.67
C TYR A 67 7.33 16.91 9.53
N PRO A 68 8.20 17.92 9.64
CA PRO A 68 7.85 19.16 10.34
C PRO A 68 6.54 19.76 9.80
N GLY A 69 5.60 20.05 10.71
CA GLY A 69 4.30 20.62 10.35
C GLY A 69 3.26 19.60 9.90
N VAL A 70 3.60 18.33 9.82
CA VAL A 70 2.65 17.24 9.51
C VAL A 70 2.22 16.58 10.81
N ALA A 71 0.94 16.70 11.16
CA ALA A 71 0.40 16.11 12.39
C ALA A 71 0.43 14.57 12.30
N PRO A 72 0.51 13.85 13.45
CA PRO A 72 0.28 12.42 13.48
C PRO A 72 -1.06 12.07 12.83
N GLN A 73 -1.10 11.02 12.04
CA GLN A 73 -2.30 10.73 11.24
C GLN A 73 -3.54 10.45 12.08
N LEU A 74 -3.38 9.86 13.27
CA LEU A 74 -4.51 9.59 14.16
C LEU A 74 -5.22 10.87 14.64
N ASP A 75 -4.56 12.01 14.60
CA ASP A 75 -5.17 13.29 15.01
C ASP A 75 -6.35 13.69 14.11
N ALA A 76 -6.45 13.12 12.92
CA ALA A 76 -7.56 13.36 12.02
C ALA A 76 -8.86 12.65 12.43
N LEU A 77 -8.78 11.67 13.31
CA LEU A 77 -9.91 10.84 13.72
C LEU A 77 -10.66 11.45 14.91
N SER A 78 -11.96 11.20 14.96
CA SER A 78 -12.81 11.56 16.09
C SER A 78 -13.98 10.58 16.22
N ARG A 79 -14.79 10.77 17.25
CA ARG A 79 -16.04 9.99 17.41
C ARG A 79 -17.05 10.24 16.29
N ASP A 80 -16.92 11.38 15.59
CA ASP A 80 -17.82 11.72 14.48
C ASP A 80 -17.36 11.10 13.14
N THR A 81 -16.20 10.46 13.10
CA THR A 81 -15.72 9.78 11.91
C THR A 81 -16.59 8.57 11.59
N ASP A 82 -17.10 8.50 10.36
CA ASP A 82 -17.99 7.43 9.91
C ASP A 82 -17.27 6.34 9.13
N LEU A 83 -16.21 6.70 8.43
CA LEU A 83 -15.47 5.81 7.53
C LEU A 83 -13.98 6.10 7.63
N VAL A 84 -13.19 5.04 7.70
CA VAL A 84 -11.71 5.12 7.66
C VAL A 84 -11.20 4.09 6.67
N THR A 85 -10.30 4.49 5.79
CA THR A 85 -9.55 3.55 4.95
C THR A 85 -8.05 3.80 5.10
N LEU A 86 -7.25 2.76 4.93
CA LEU A 86 -5.79 2.88 5.00
C LEU A 86 -5.08 1.75 4.27
N THR A 87 -3.86 2.05 3.81
CA THR A 87 -2.79 1.09 3.53
C THR A 87 -1.63 1.46 4.42
N ILE A 88 -1.03 0.50 5.11
CA ILE A 88 0.12 0.75 5.99
C ILE A 88 0.88 -0.56 6.25
N GLY A 89 2.13 -0.44 6.61
CA GLY A 89 2.99 -1.56 6.98
C GLY A 89 4.08 -1.87 5.96
N GLY A 90 3.87 -1.54 4.69
CA GLY A 90 4.85 -1.82 3.63
C GLY A 90 6.20 -1.11 3.82
N ASN A 91 6.21 0.01 4.53
CA ASN A 91 7.44 0.78 4.81
C ASN A 91 8.00 0.50 6.20
N ASP A 92 7.29 -0.27 7.03
CA ASP A 92 7.68 -0.45 8.42
C ASP A 92 9.06 -1.09 8.55
N ASN A 93 9.93 -0.42 9.30
CA ASN A 93 11.31 -0.85 9.55
C ASN A 93 12.13 -1.07 8.28
N ASN A 94 11.70 -0.52 7.15
CA ASN A 94 12.26 -0.76 5.82
C ASN A 94 12.32 -2.25 5.43
N THR A 95 11.47 -3.10 6.02
CA THR A 95 11.53 -4.55 5.79
C THR A 95 11.06 -4.90 4.39
N PHE A 96 9.81 -4.60 4.04
CA PHE A 96 9.30 -4.97 2.71
C PHE A 96 9.87 -4.10 1.60
N ILE A 97 9.87 -2.78 1.78
CA ILE A 97 10.48 -1.87 0.80
C ILE A 97 11.98 -2.14 0.66
N GLY A 98 12.66 -2.46 1.74
CA GLY A 98 14.07 -2.83 1.73
C GLY A 98 14.33 -4.13 0.98
N ALA A 99 13.43 -5.10 1.07
CA ALA A 99 13.51 -6.36 0.33
C ALA A 99 13.42 -6.11 -1.19
N ILE A 100 12.53 -5.24 -1.62
CA ILE A 100 12.40 -4.88 -3.04
C ILE A 100 13.71 -4.29 -3.56
N VAL A 101 14.30 -3.35 -2.81
CA VAL A 101 15.58 -2.72 -3.16
C VAL A 101 16.72 -3.75 -3.17
N ALA A 102 16.78 -4.60 -2.15
CA ALA A 102 17.80 -5.65 -2.03
C ALA A 102 17.73 -6.65 -3.18
N CYS A 103 16.53 -7.09 -3.54
CA CYS A 103 16.33 -8.03 -4.65
C CYS A 103 16.61 -7.38 -6.00
N GLY A 104 16.31 -6.10 -6.16
CA GLY A 104 16.68 -5.35 -7.36
C GLY A 104 18.20 -5.24 -7.51
N THR A 105 18.90 -4.92 -6.44
CA THR A 105 20.37 -4.84 -6.42
C THR A 105 21.00 -6.20 -6.73
N ALA A 106 20.54 -7.25 -6.08
CA ALA A 106 21.03 -8.61 -6.32
C ALA A 106 20.76 -9.08 -7.75
N GLY A 107 19.57 -8.74 -8.28
CA GLY A 107 19.20 -9.09 -9.65
C GLY A 107 20.08 -8.43 -10.70
N VAL A 108 20.43 -7.16 -10.51
CA VAL A 108 21.39 -6.46 -11.39
C VAL A 108 22.75 -7.13 -11.32
N ALA A 109 23.21 -7.50 -10.13
CA ALA A 109 24.52 -8.15 -9.94
C ALA A 109 24.65 -9.48 -10.67
N THR A 110 23.55 -10.22 -10.88
CA THR A 110 23.55 -11.51 -11.58
C THR A 110 23.02 -11.42 -13.01
N GLY A 111 22.75 -10.21 -13.51
CA GLY A 111 22.19 -10.03 -14.85
C GLY A 111 20.80 -10.68 -15.02
N GLY A 112 20.04 -10.78 -13.95
CA GLY A 112 18.70 -11.37 -13.97
C GLY A 112 18.64 -12.88 -13.80
N ASN A 113 19.79 -13.54 -13.57
CA ASN A 113 19.85 -14.99 -13.46
C ASN A 113 19.76 -15.45 -12.01
N GLY A 114 19.17 -16.65 -11.82
CA GLY A 114 19.13 -17.34 -10.53
C GLY A 114 18.22 -16.66 -9.52
N ASN A 115 18.51 -16.90 -8.25
CA ASN A 115 17.76 -16.39 -7.10
C ASN A 115 18.69 -15.82 -6.02
N PRO A 116 19.51 -14.80 -6.38
CA PRO A 116 20.54 -14.28 -5.46
C PRO A 116 19.95 -13.66 -4.19
N CYS A 117 18.80 -13.03 -4.28
CA CYS A 117 18.13 -12.39 -3.13
C CYS A 117 17.69 -13.45 -2.11
N GLU A 118 17.01 -14.48 -2.56
CA GLU A 118 16.60 -15.59 -1.71
C GLU A 118 17.79 -16.26 -1.03
N LYS A 119 18.88 -16.49 -1.78
CA LYS A 119 20.10 -17.08 -1.23
C LYS A 119 20.75 -16.22 -0.15
N LEU A 120 20.73 -14.90 -0.32
CA LEU A 120 21.33 -13.96 0.63
C LEU A 120 20.49 -13.78 1.90
N TYR A 121 19.17 -13.71 1.76
CA TYR A 121 18.30 -13.27 2.84
C TYR A 121 17.39 -14.35 3.42
N GLY A 122 17.09 -15.41 2.64
CA GLY A 122 16.27 -16.52 3.12
C GLY A 122 14.94 -16.04 3.73
N ASP A 123 14.69 -16.40 4.99
CA ASP A 123 13.47 -16.06 5.72
C ASP A 123 13.58 -14.79 6.59
N LYS A 124 14.65 -14.03 6.43
CA LYS A 124 14.88 -12.83 7.26
C LYS A 124 13.72 -11.85 7.20
N PHE A 125 13.23 -11.55 6.00
CA PHE A 125 12.17 -10.55 5.84
C PHE A 125 10.82 -11.02 6.37
N THR A 126 10.46 -12.28 6.19
CA THR A 126 9.22 -12.84 6.74
C THR A 126 9.26 -12.88 8.26
N LYS A 127 10.41 -13.22 8.85
CA LYS A 127 10.59 -13.17 10.31
C LYS A 127 10.46 -11.76 10.86
N ASP A 128 11.00 -10.76 10.16
CA ASP A 128 10.88 -9.36 10.57
C ASP A 128 9.42 -8.88 10.49
N ILE A 129 8.68 -9.29 9.46
CA ILE A 129 7.25 -8.98 9.36
C ILE A 129 6.50 -9.57 10.57
N ASP A 130 6.74 -10.83 10.89
CA ASP A 130 6.07 -11.50 12.00
C ASP A 130 6.42 -10.87 13.36
N ALA A 131 7.69 -10.52 13.56
CA ALA A 131 8.18 -10.02 14.85
C ALA A 131 7.90 -8.53 15.07
N LYS A 132 7.85 -7.73 14.01
CA LYS A 132 7.78 -6.26 14.10
C LYS A 132 6.57 -5.65 13.41
N THR A 133 6.39 -5.95 12.13
CA THR A 133 5.32 -5.32 11.34
C THR A 133 3.93 -5.75 11.81
N TYR A 134 3.72 -7.04 12.00
CA TYR A 134 2.43 -7.57 12.42
C TYR A 134 1.95 -6.99 13.77
N PRO A 135 2.77 -7.01 14.85
CA PRO A 135 2.35 -6.40 16.11
C PRO A 135 2.04 -4.90 15.98
N ALA A 136 2.83 -4.17 15.19
CA ALA A 136 2.62 -2.74 14.95
C ALA A 136 1.33 -2.45 14.18
N LEU A 137 1.00 -3.30 13.21
CA LEU A 137 -0.28 -3.22 12.47
C LEU A 137 -1.47 -3.39 13.42
N LYS A 138 -1.40 -4.40 14.26
CA LYS A 138 -2.45 -4.71 15.22
C LYS A 138 -2.67 -3.57 16.22
N GLU A 139 -1.58 -3.02 16.75
CA GLU A 139 -1.63 -1.87 17.65
C GLU A 139 -2.22 -0.63 16.94
N SER A 140 -1.78 -0.37 15.71
CA SER A 140 -2.28 0.77 14.93
C SER A 140 -3.77 0.67 14.65
N LEU A 141 -4.26 -0.51 14.26
CA LEU A 141 -5.69 -0.71 14.00
C LEU A 141 -6.53 -0.57 15.28
N ARG A 142 -6.02 -1.05 16.42
CA ARG A 142 -6.68 -0.82 17.71
C ARG A 142 -6.77 0.67 18.03
N ALA A 143 -5.70 1.42 17.78
CA ALA A 143 -5.68 2.86 18.02
C ALA A 143 -6.68 3.59 17.12
N VAL A 144 -6.80 3.19 15.84
CA VAL A 144 -7.81 3.72 14.92
C VAL A 144 -9.22 3.47 15.47
N LYS A 145 -9.52 2.26 15.88
CA LYS A 145 -10.82 1.87 16.43
C LYS A 145 -11.14 2.62 17.73
N ASN A 146 -10.14 2.86 18.57
CA ASN A 146 -10.32 3.60 19.81
C ASN A 146 -10.63 5.08 19.56
N LYS A 147 -10.01 5.68 18.56
CA LYS A 147 -10.22 7.09 18.20
C LYS A 147 -11.53 7.31 17.43
N ALA A 148 -11.93 6.35 16.62
CA ALA A 148 -13.13 6.41 15.78
C ALA A 148 -14.00 5.17 16.01
N PRO A 149 -14.59 5.05 17.23
CA PRO A 149 -15.28 3.80 17.64
C PRO A 149 -16.51 3.48 16.81
N ASP A 150 -17.14 4.47 16.20
CA ASP A 150 -18.35 4.30 15.41
C ASP A 150 -18.10 4.19 13.91
N ALA A 151 -16.82 4.30 13.49
CA ALA A 151 -16.47 4.25 12.09
C ALA A 151 -16.39 2.81 11.56
N ARG A 152 -16.78 2.64 10.29
CA ARG A 152 -16.35 1.48 9.52
C ARG A 152 -14.89 1.69 9.13
N VAL A 153 -14.05 0.71 9.40
CA VAL A 153 -12.61 0.78 9.11
C VAL A 153 -12.25 -0.31 8.12
N GLY A 154 -11.67 0.08 7.01
CA GLY A 154 -11.15 -0.83 6.00
C GLY A 154 -9.65 -0.64 5.79
N ILE A 155 -8.88 -1.72 5.95
CA ILE A 155 -7.47 -1.74 5.58
C ILE A 155 -7.31 -2.54 4.30
N LEU A 156 -6.65 -1.93 3.29
CA LEU A 156 -6.41 -2.57 2.01
C LEU A 156 -5.08 -3.34 2.05
N GLY A 157 -5.08 -4.56 1.53
CA GLY A 157 -3.85 -5.24 1.18
C GLY A 157 -3.21 -4.57 -0.03
N TYR A 158 -1.92 -4.79 -0.23
CA TYR A 158 -1.20 -4.22 -1.37
C TYR A 158 -1.48 -5.04 -2.63
N PRO A 159 -1.83 -4.41 -3.76
CA PRO A 159 -1.97 -5.10 -5.04
C PRO A 159 -0.62 -5.68 -5.48
N TRP A 160 -0.65 -6.78 -6.23
CA TRP A 160 0.56 -7.48 -6.62
C TRP A 160 1.54 -6.59 -7.39
N ILE A 161 2.79 -6.61 -6.95
CA ILE A 161 3.90 -5.87 -7.57
C ILE A 161 4.55 -6.71 -8.66
N VAL A 162 4.69 -8.03 -8.42
CA VAL A 162 5.31 -8.98 -9.36
C VAL A 162 4.38 -10.17 -9.59
N PRO A 163 4.51 -10.88 -10.72
CA PRO A 163 3.70 -12.07 -10.98
C PRO A 163 4.06 -13.21 -10.03
N ALA A 164 3.20 -14.23 -9.99
CA ALA A 164 3.40 -15.40 -9.14
C ALA A 164 4.59 -16.26 -9.60
N GLU A 165 4.82 -16.32 -10.91
CA GLU A 165 5.85 -17.14 -11.52
C GLU A 165 6.96 -16.32 -12.14
N ALA A 166 8.13 -16.94 -12.27
CA ALA A 166 9.29 -16.30 -12.89
C ALA A 166 8.94 -15.76 -14.28
N ASP A 167 9.38 -14.53 -14.53
CA ASP A 167 9.18 -13.86 -15.82
C ASP A 167 10.46 -13.11 -16.20
N ARG A 168 11.31 -13.78 -16.98
CA ARG A 168 12.59 -13.23 -17.39
C ARG A 168 12.43 -11.96 -18.26
N SER A 169 11.33 -11.87 -19.02
CA SER A 169 11.06 -10.69 -19.85
C SER A 169 10.85 -9.43 -19.03
N CYS A 170 10.50 -9.56 -17.76
CA CYS A 170 10.27 -8.43 -16.87
C CYS A 170 11.56 -7.77 -16.37
N PHE A 171 12.71 -8.45 -16.48
CA PHE A 171 13.98 -7.97 -15.91
C PHE A 171 14.35 -6.56 -16.42
N ALA A 172 14.09 -6.25 -17.67
CA ALA A 172 14.38 -4.94 -18.24
C ALA A 172 13.59 -3.80 -17.57
N LYS A 173 12.43 -4.10 -16.99
CA LYS A 173 11.53 -3.13 -16.32
C LYS A 173 11.64 -3.21 -14.81
N MET A 174 11.69 -4.43 -14.29
CA MET A 174 11.81 -4.72 -12.86
C MET A 174 13.08 -5.56 -12.69
N PRO A 175 14.22 -4.97 -12.30
CA PRO A 175 15.51 -5.66 -12.33
C PRO A 175 15.68 -6.67 -11.19
N VAL A 176 14.71 -7.55 -11.06
CA VAL A 176 14.68 -8.66 -10.11
C VAL A 176 15.03 -9.94 -10.88
N ALA A 177 15.98 -10.74 -10.35
CA ALA A 177 16.37 -12.00 -10.98
C ALA A 177 15.15 -12.93 -11.13
N GLU A 178 15.13 -13.71 -12.21
CA GLU A 178 13.98 -14.56 -12.54
C GLU A 178 13.55 -15.49 -11.39
N GLY A 179 14.51 -16.07 -10.66
CA GLY A 179 14.24 -16.95 -9.52
C GLY A 179 13.81 -16.21 -8.25
N ASP A 180 14.03 -14.89 -8.18
CA ASP A 180 13.60 -14.06 -7.06
C ASP A 180 12.20 -13.46 -7.25
N VAL A 181 11.62 -13.55 -8.42
CA VAL A 181 10.23 -13.10 -8.65
C VAL A 181 9.26 -13.88 -7.75
N PRO A 182 9.27 -15.23 -7.72
CA PRO A 182 8.43 -15.97 -6.78
C PRO A 182 8.79 -15.70 -5.32
N TYR A 183 10.04 -15.43 -5.01
CA TYR A 183 10.48 -15.08 -3.65
C TYR A 183 9.81 -13.78 -3.18
N LEU A 184 9.86 -12.72 -3.97
CA LEU A 184 9.19 -11.45 -3.66
C LEU A 184 7.67 -11.59 -3.63
N ARG A 185 7.11 -12.40 -4.54
CA ARG A 185 5.67 -12.66 -4.56
C ARG A 185 5.21 -13.30 -3.25
N LYS A 186 5.93 -14.29 -2.75
CA LYS A 186 5.64 -14.93 -1.46
C LYS A 186 5.80 -13.98 -0.29
N LEU A 187 6.82 -13.13 -0.35
CA LEU A 187 7.04 -12.12 0.70
C LEU A 187 5.88 -11.14 0.77
N GLN A 188 5.40 -10.67 -0.38
CA GLN A 188 4.22 -9.79 -0.43
C GLN A 188 2.97 -10.49 0.08
N ALA A 189 2.77 -11.76 -0.29
CA ALA A 189 1.66 -12.56 0.23
C ALA A 189 1.74 -12.69 1.76
N HIS A 190 2.95 -12.84 2.29
CA HIS A 190 3.16 -12.90 3.75
C HIS A 190 2.81 -11.58 4.43
N LEU A 191 3.22 -10.45 3.86
CA LEU A 191 2.83 -9.13 4.36
C LEU A 191 1.32 -8.94 4.33
N ASN A 192 0.68 -9.23 3.20
CA ASN A 192 -0.78 -9.14 3.07
C ASN A 192 -1.49 -10.07 4.06
N GLY A 193 -0.94 -11.26 4.29
CA GLY A 193 -1.45 -12.19 5.30
C GLY A 193 -1.38 -11.63 6.72
N ALA A 194 -0.29 -10.93 7.05
CA ALA A 194 -0.15 -10.26 8.33
C ALA A 194 -1.16 -9.11 8.49
N ILE A 195 -1.39 -8.35 7.43
CA ILE A 195 -2.41 -7.29 7.40
C ILE A 195 -3.82 -7.89 7.62
N GLU A 196 -4.15 -8.94 6.88
CA GLU A 196 -5.45 -9.62 7.01
C GLU A 196 -5.67 -10.16 8.41
N ARG A 197 -4.66 -10.79 8.99
CA ARG A 197 -4.72 -11.31 10.35
C ARG A 197 -4.90 -10.19 11.38
N ALA A 198 -4.15 -9.10 11.26
CA ALA A 198 -4.30 -7.95 12.14
C ALA A 198 -5.69 -7.33 12.03
N ALA A 199 -6.23 -7.23 10.83
CA ALA A 199 -7.58 -6.75 10.57
C ALA A 199 -8.62 -7.62 11.27
N LYS A 200 -8.54 -8.94 11.07
CA LYS A 200 -9.46 -9.90 11.68
C LYS A 200 -9.43 -9.82 13.22
N GLU A 201 -8.24 -9.72 13.80
CA GLU A 201 -8.06 -9.69 15.26
C GLU A 201 -8.50 -8.37 15.90
N THR A 202 -8.70 -7.32 15.11
CA THR A 202 -9.13 -6.00 15.59
C THR A 202 -10.54 -5.62 15.16
N GLY A 203 -11.26 -6.51 14.48
CA GLY A 203 -12.59 -6.20 13.97
C GLY A 203 -12.60 -5.17 12.85
N THR A 204 -11.51 -5.09 12.08
CA THR A 204 -11.35 -4.22 10.91
C THR A 204 -11.66 -5.03 9.65
N THR A 205 -12.28 -4.40 8.66
CA THR A 205 -12.52 -5.03 7.35
C THR A 205 -11.23 -5.08 6.55
N TYR A 206 -10.84 -6.29 6.13
CA TYR A 206 -9.72 -6.46 5.20
C TYR A 206 -10.25 -6.32 3.77
N VAL A 207 -9.70 -5.38 3.03
CA VAL A 207 -10.00 -5.21 1.60
C VAL A 207 -8.95 -6.00 0.82
N ASP A 208 -9.34 -7.16 0.33
CA ASP A 208 -8.44 -8.06 -0.40
C ASP A 208 -8.27 -7.60 -1.84
N LEU A 209 -7.06 -7.22 -2.21
CA LEU A 209 -6.68 -6.82 -3.57
C LEU A 209 -6.03 -7.98 -4.35
N SER A 210 -5.75 -9.10 -3.70
CA SER A 210 -4.94 -10.17 -4.29
C SER A 210 -5.59 -10.81 -5.52
N ARG A 211 -6.89 -11.08 -5.45
CA ARG A 211 -7.63 -11.65 -6.59
C ARG A 211 -7.78 -10.63 -7.72
N ALA A 212 -8.20 -9.41 -7.39
CA ALA A 212 -8.47 -8.38 -8.38
C ALA A 212 -7.20 -7.92 -9.12
N SER A 213 -6.05 -7.89 -8.41
CA SER A 213 -4.79 -7.44 -8.99
C SER A 213 -3.99 -8.53 -9.71
N GLU A 214 -4.45 -9.79 -9.71
CA GLU A 214 -3.80 -10.86 -10.46
C GLU A 214 -3.78 -10.54 -11.96
N GLY A 215 -2.60 -10.61 -12.57
CA GLY A 215 -2.43 -10.23 -13.98
C GLY A 215 -2.27 -8.72 -14.23
N HIS A 216 -2.15 -7.91 -13.17
CA HIS A 216 -2.02 -6.46 -13.25
C HIS A 216 -0.76 -5.91 -12.57
N ASP A 217 0.23 -6.76 -12.37
CA ASP A 217 1.51 -6.40 -11.75
C ASP A 217 2.40 -5.53 -12.64
N ALA A 218 3.55 -5.12 -12.13
CA ALA A 218 4.46 -4.21 -12.81
C ALA A 218 5.15 -4.84 -14.04
N CYS A 219 5.06 -6.16 -14.21
CA CYS A 219 5.61 -6.84 -15.39
C CYS A 219 4.65 -6.80 -16.60
N ARG A 220 3.41 -6.35 -16.40
CA ARG A 220 2.42 -6.28 -17.47
C ARG A 220 2.61 -5.03 -18.31
N PRO A 221 2.05 -5.00 -19.54
CA PRO A 221 2.17 -3.82 -20.41
C PRO A 221 1.35 -2.63 -19.89
N ALA A 222 1.70 -1.44 -20.37
CA ALA A 222 0.93 -0.22 -20.11
C ALA A 222 -0.54 -0.44 -20.52
N GLY A 223 -1.46 0.09 -19.72
CA GLY A 223 -2.90 -0.11 -19.92
C GLY A 223 -3.46 -1.34 -19.22
N THR A 224 -2.64 -2.35 -18.95
CA THR A 224 -3.02 -3.56 -18.20
C THR A 224 -2.54 -3.49 -16.76
N ARG A 225 -1.31 -3.02 -16.53
CA ARG A 225 -0.72 -2.97 -15.20
C ARG A 225 -1.36 -1.91 -14.31
N TRP A 226 -1.46 -2.20 -13.04
CA TRP A 226 -1.88 -1.25 -12.00
C TRP A 226 -0.68 -0.65 -11.28
N ILE A 227 0.45 -1.35 -11.31
CA ILE A 227 1.69 -0.95 -10.64
C ILE A 227 2.72 -0.62 -11.72
N GLU A 228 3.33 0.57 -11.61
CA GLU A 228 4.36 0.97 -12.56
C GLU A 228 5.71 0.37 -12.20
N PRO A 229 6.49 -0.06 -13.20
CA PRO A 229 7.79 -0.69 -12.96
C PRO A 229 8.87 0.34 -12.57
N VAL A 230 10.06 -0.15 -12.24
CA VAL A 230 11.23 0.68 -11.92
C VAL A 230 11.68 1.48 -13.14
N LEU A 231 11.75 0.83 -14.32
CA LEU A 231 12.18 1.46 -15.57
C LEU A 231 11.03 1.47 -16.56
N PHE A 232 11.02 2.50 -17.40
CA PHE A 232 10.02 2.67 -18.48
C PHE A 232 8.58 2.80 -17.98
N GLY A 233 8.42 3.24 -16.74
CA GLY A 233 7.10 3.51 -16.18
C GLY A 233 6.58 4.90 -16.58
N THR A 234 5.28 5.09 -16.38
CA THR A 234 4.60 6.37 -16.65
C THR A 234 4.41 7.21 -15.39
N ASN A 235 4.79 6.67 -14.23
CA ASN A 235 4.64 7.29 -12.92
C ASN A 235 6.03 7.74 -12.43
N PHE A 236 6.13 8.93 -11.85
CA PHE A 236 7.42 9.42 -11.35
C PHE A 236 7.89 8.75 -10.05
N VAL A 237 7.00 7.99 -9.39
CA VAL A 237 7.37 7.13 -8.25
C VAL A 237 7.29 5.68 -8.69
N PRO A 238 8.42 4.97 -8.83
CA PRO A 238 8.41 3.58 -9.31
C PRO A 238 7.81 2.62 -8.28
N VAL A 239 7.33 1.48 -8.77
CA VAL A 239 6.76 0.38 -7.96
C VAL A 239 5.54 0.84 -7.15
N HIS A 240 4.78 1.76 -7.71
CA HIS A 240 3.58 2.33 -7.09
C HIS A 240 2.39 2.26 -8.05
N PRO A 241 1.17 2.31 -7.50
CA PRO A 241 -0.02 2.30 -8.34
C PRO A 241 -0.05 3.50 -9.30
N ASN A 242 -0.49 3.24 -10.52
CA ASN A 242 -0.84 4.27 -11.48
C ASN A 242 -2.31 4.70 -11.27
N ALA A 243 -2.81 5.60 -12.12
CA ALA A 243 -4.19 6.08 -12.01
C ALA A 243 -5.21 4.94 -12.11
N LEU A 244 -4.97 3.95 -12.98
CA LEU A 244 -5.83 2.77 -13.09
C LEU A 244 -5.81 1.96 -11.80
N GLY A 245 -4.63 1.75 -11.21
CA GLY A 245 -4.48 1.03 -9.95
C GLY A 245 -5.23 1.71 -8.82
N GLU A 246 -5.11 3.02 -8.68
CA GLU A 246 -5.85 3.78 -7.66
C GLU A 246 -7.35 3.68 -7.87
N ALA A 247 -7.83 3.75 -9.12
CA ALA A 247 -9.25 3.60 -9.43
C ALA A 247 -9.76 2.20 -9.05
N LYS A 248 -8.98 1.16 -9.30
CA LYS A 248 -9.32 -0.22 -8.93
C LYS A 248 -9.28 -0.46 -7.42
N MET A 249 -8.36 0.18 -6.71
CA MET A 249 -8.34 0.15 -5.25
C MET A 249 -9.60 0.79 -4.68
N ALA A 250 -10.04 1.91 -5.23
CA ALA A 250 -11.30 2.55 -4.83
C ALA A 250 -12.50 1.63 -5.05
N GLU A 251 -12.56 0.97 -6.20
CA GLU A 251 -13.63 0.02 -6.55
C GLU A 251 -13.71 -1.14 -5.56
N GLN A 252 -12.58 -1.75 -5.24
CA GLN A 252 -12.50 -2.85 -4.28
C GLN A 252 -12.86 -2.41 -2.85
N ALA A 253 -12.40 -1.23 -2.43
CA ALA A 253 -12.74 -0.68 -1.12
C ALA A 253 -14.25 -0.40 -1.01
N LYS A 254 -14.85 0.18 -2.04
CA LYS A 254 -16.28 0.45 -2.11
C LYS A 254 -17.09 -0.83 -1.95
N GLU A 255 -16.73 -1.87 -2.67
CA GLU A 255 -17.40 -3.17 -2.62
C GLU A 255 -17.25 -3.83 -1.25
N ALA A 256 -16.02 -3.93 -0.74
CA ALA A 256 -15.74 -4.61 0.54
C ALA A 256 -16.38 -3.91 1.74
N LEU A 257 -16.53 -2.58 1.68
CA LEU A 257 -17.10 -1.79 2.75
C LEU A 257 -18.61 -1.54 2.58
N GLY A 258 -19.21 -2.09 1.54
CA GLY A 258 -20.64 -1.94 1.29
C GLY A 258 -21.10 -0.51 1.05
N LEU A 259 -20.28 0.28 0.38
CA LEU A 259 -20.54 1.69 0.07
C LEU A 259 -21.24 1.76 -1.29
N GLY A 260 -22.49 1.53 -1.31
CA GLY A 260 -23.30 1.49 -2.54
C GLY A 260 -23.36 2.80 -3.35
#